data_68dbe3d937fd1cf003c43ad056214950
#
_entry.id   68dbe3d937fd1cf003c43ad056214950
#
_cell.length_a   1.000
_cell.length_b   1.000
_cell.length_c   1.000
_cell.angle_alpha   90.00
_cell.angle_beta   90.00
_cell.angle_gamma   90.00
#
_symmetry.space_group_name_H-M   'P 1'
#
loop_
_entity.id
_entity.type
_entity.pdbx_description
1 polymer ?
#
loop_
_entity_poly.entity_id
_entity_poly.type
_entity_poly.pdbx_seq_one_letter_code
_entity_poly.pdbx_strand_id
1 'polypeptide(L)'
;MLSAALLLLSNSLFLTLHLSGNPGSFPRPLSRQEERECLERWGRGDLSARNCLVEHNLRLVAHIIKKYYTQAANQEDLISIGTIGLIKAVNTFQPDKKIRLATYASRCIENEILMHFRAQRKLQGEVSLSEAIETDKAGNALYLQDVVGADDTMQEDLEGREDQRLIRRLVGECLTDREADVIRRRYGLDGHPPQTQRQV
;
A
#
# COMPACT_ATOMS: atom_id res chain seq x y z
N MET A 1 -29.73 -23.88 38.46
CA MET A 1 -28.50 -24.56 38.04
C MET A 1 -28.66 -25.35 36.73
N LEU A 2 -29.75 -26.05 36.49
CA LEU A 2 -30.02 -26.79 35.25
C LEU A 2 -30.09 -25.88 33.99
N SER A 3 -30.54 -24.64 34.09
CA SER A 3 -30.65 -23.73 32.92
C SER A 3 -29.30 -23.24 32.41
N ALA A 4 -28.33 -23.01 33.28
CA ALA A 4 -26.99 -22.56 32.89
C ALA A 4 -26.20 -23.69 32.22
N ALA A 5 -26.35 -24.93 32.68
CA ALA A 5 -25.73 -26.10 32.04
C ALA A 5 -26.33 -26.37 30.65
N LEU A 6 -27.64 -26.16 30.46
CA LEU A 6 -28.33 -26.30 29.19
C LEU A 6 -27.88 -25.23 28.18
N LEU A 7 -27.69 -23.98 28.63
CA LEU A 7 -27.16 -22.89 27.82
C LEU A 7 -25.71 -23.14 27.38
N LEU A 8 -24.85 -23.64 28.27
CA LEU A 8 -23.49 -24.00 27.95
C LEU A 8 -23.41 -25.17 26.94
N LEU A 9 -24.26 -26.19 27.13
CA LEU A 9 -24.38 -27.31 26.17
C LEU A 9 -24.90 -26.83 24.81
N SER A 10 -25.90 -25.96 24.77
CA SER A 10 -26.45 -25.42 23.54
C SER A 10 -25.41 -24.56 22.80
N ASN A 11 -24.66 -23.71 23.50
CA ASN A 11 -23.58 -22.91 22.91
C ASN A 11 -22.41 -23.77 22.43
N SER A 12 -22.03 -24.82 23.17
CA SER A 12 -20.97 -25.74 22.72
C SER A 12 -21.42 -26.56 21.52
N LEU A 13 -22.68 -27.01 21.48
CA LEU A 13 -23.25 -27.70 20.34
C LEU A 13 -23.38 -26.80 19.11
N PHE A 14 -23.78 -25.53 19.30
CA PHE A 14 -23.82 -24.53 18.22
C PHE A 14 -22.43 -24.22 17.68
N LEU A 15 -21.42 -24.11 18.58
CA LEU A 15 -20.03 -23.90 18.17
C LEU A 15 -19.46 -25.12 17.41
N THR A 16 -19.74 -26.34 17.89
CA THR A 16 -19.30 -27.57 17.20
C THR A 16 -20.01 -27.76 15.86
N LEU A 17 -21.31 -27.45 15.73
CA LEU A 17 -22.02 -27.47 14.47
C LEU A 17 -21.52 -26.41 13.49
N HIS A 18 -21.17 -25.22 13.97
CA HIS A 18 -20.59 -24.16 13.15
C HIS A 18 -19.16 -24.52 12.67
N LEU A 19 -18.36 -25.17 13.54
CA LEU A 19 -17.03 -25.64 13.19
C LEU A 19 -17.04 -26.90 12.31
N SER A 20 -18.06 -27.78 12.47
CA SER A 20 -18.19 -28.99 11.65
C SER A 20 -18.87 -28.75 10.30
N GLY A 21 -19.55 -27.61 10.14
CA GLY A 21 -20.36 -27.30 8.94
C GLY A 21 -19.57 -26.90 7.70
N ASN A 22 -18.25 -26.82 7.76
CA ASN A 22 -17.45 -26.38 6.60
C ASN A 22 -16.25 -27.30 6.37
N PRO A 23 -16.43 -28.45 5.70
CA PRO A 23 -15.30 -29.23 5.23
C PRO A 23 -14.66 -28.51 4.03
N GLY A 24 -13.76 -27.58 4.30
CA GLY A 24 -12.91 -26.94 3.32
C GLY A 24 -13.30 -25.50 3.01
N SER A 25 -12.60 -24.61 3.63
CA SER A 25 -12.65 -23.15 3.38
C SER A 25 -12.38 -22.77 1.92
N PHE A 26 -11.90 -23.69 1.08
CA PHE A 26 -11.57 -23.44 -0.33
C PHE A 26 -12.28 -24.44 -1.26
N PRO A 27 -12.71 -24.01 -2.46
CA PRO A 27 -13.22 -24.90 -3.50
C PRO A 27 -12.24 -26.02 -3.84
N ARG A 28 -12.76 -27.15 -4.33
CA ARG A 28 -11.92 -28.24 -4.79
C ARG A 28 -11.02 -27.80 -5.95
N PRO A 29 -9.79 -28.29 -6.07
CA PRO A 29 -8.96 -28.04 -7.24
C PRO A 29 -9.67 -28.49 -8.54
N LEU A 30 -9.47 -27.73 -9.61
CA LEU A 30 -9.97 -28.11 -10.93
C LEU A 30 -9.23 -29.35 -11.45
N SER A 31 -9.95 -30.22 -12.19
CA SER A 31 -9.34 -31.25 -12.98
C SER A 31 -8.55 -30.66 -14.15
N ARG A 32 -7.65 -31.40 -14.75
CA ARG A 32 -6.86 -30.91 -15.90
C ARG A 32 -7.71 -30.50 -17.09
N GLN A 33 -8.86 -31.12 -17.27
CA GLN A 33 -9.78 -30.79 -18.34
C GLN A 33 -10.52 -29.51 -18.04
N GLU A 34 -11.10 -29.37 -16.83
CA GLU A 34 -11.76 -28.15 -16.38
C GLU A 34 -10.81 -26.93 -16.40
N GLU A 35 -9.56 -27.11 -15.96
CA GLU A 35 -8.53 -26.06 -16.00
C GLU A 35 -8.28 -25.58 -17.44
N ARG A 36 -8.14 -26.51 -18.40
CA ARG A 36 -7.94 -26.21 -19.81
C ARG A 36 -9.13 -25.45 -20.41
N GLU A 37 -10.35 -25.93 -20.15
CA GLU A 37 -11.59 -25.27 -20.61
C GLU A 37 -11.70 -23.85 -20.06
N CYS A 38 -11.39 -23.66 -18.78
CA CYS A 38 -11.37 -22.32 -18.17
C CYS A 38 -10.30 -21.42 -18.80
N LEU A 39 -9.11 -21.93 -19.09
CA LEU A 39 -8.05 -21.18 -19.76
C LEU A 39 -8.42 -20.76 -21.18
N GLU A 40 -9.07 -21.66 -21.94
CA GLU A 40 -9.55 -21.35 -23.29
C GLU A 40 -10.66 -20.29 -23.28
N ARG A 41 -11.60 -20.38 -22.32
CA ARG A 41 -12.66 -19.38 -22.14
C ARG A 41 -12.06 -18.03 -21.72
N TRP A 42 -11.09 -18.04 -20.80
CA TRP A 42 -10.38 -16.82 -20.40
C TRP A 42 -9.62 -16.20 -21.58
N GLY A 43 -8.99 -16.99 -22.43
CA GLY A 43 -8.34 -16.51 -23.67
C GLY A 43 -9.29 -15.81 -24.64
N ARG A 44 -10.60 -16.06 -24.55
CA ARG A 44 -11.67 -15.37 -25.30
C ARG A 44 -12.25 -14.15 -24.55
N GLY A 45 -11.74 -13.83 -23.35
CA GLY A 45 -12.16 -12.69 -22.54
C GLY A 45 -13.26 -12.99 -21.51
N ASP A 46 -13.57 -14.24 -21.21
CA ASP A 46 -14.57 -14.60 -20.20
C ASP A 46 -14.07 -14.38 -18.78
N LEU A 47 -14.53 -13.30 -18.13
CA LEU A 47 -14.19 -12.97 -16.75
C LEU A 47 -14.67 -14.01 -15.74
N SER A 48 -15.74 -14.74 -16.01
CA SER A 48 -16.23 -15.78 -15.10
C SER A 48 -15.26 -16.97 -15.05
N ALA A 49 -14.68 -17.35 -16.19
CA ALA A 49 -13.66 -18.37 -16.28
C ALA A 49 -12.37 -17.97 -15.54
N ARG A 50 -11.97 -16.70 -15.67
CA ARG A 50 -10.85 -16.13 -14.89
C ARG A 50 -11.07 -16.23 -13.39
N ASN A 51 -12.25 -15.82 -12.91
CA ASN A 51 -12.58 -15.87 -11.48
C ASN A 51 -12.61 -17.31 -10.98
N CYS A 52 -13.18 -18.24 -11.76
CA CYS A 52 -13.14 -19.67 -11.47
C CYS A 52 -11.70 -20.19 -11.31
N LEU A 53 -10.78 -19.81 -12.21
CA LEU A 53 -9.37 -20.20 -12.10
C LEU A 53 -8.72 -19.66 -10.81
N VAL A 54 -9.04 -18.42 -10.39
CA VAL A 54 -8.51 -17.85 -9.15
C VAL A 54 -9.08 -18.58 -7.93
N GLU A 55 -10.40 -18.71 -7.84
CA GLU A 55 -11.08 -19.31 -6.67
C GLU A 55 -10.62 -20.73 -6.39
N HIS A 56 -10.54 -21.56 -7.43
CA HIS A 56 -10.14 -22.97 -7.31
C HIS A 56 -8.63 -23.18 -7.05
N ASN A 57 -7.82 -22.10 -7.17
CA ASN A 57 -6.38 -22.14 -6.88
C ASN A 57 -5.98 -21.40 -5.59
N LEU A 58 -6.94 -20.86 -4.80
CA LEU A 58 -6.63 -20.20 -3.52
C LEU A 58 -5.94 -21.13 -2.52
N ARG A 59 -6.20 -22.42 -2.57
CA ARG A 59 -5.51 -23.44 -1.76
C ARG A 59 -4.00 -23.44 -2.01
N LEU A 60 -3.56 -23.20 -3.26
CA LEU A 60 -2.15 -23.06 -3.61
C LEU A 60 -1.53 -21.84 -2.94
N VAL A 61 -2.24 -20.71 -2.90
CA VAL A 61 -1.80 -19.49 -2.19
C VAL A 61 -1.56 -19.80 -0.72
N ALA A 62 -2.55 -20.41 -0.03
CA ALA A 62 -2.42 -20.78 1.37
C ALA A 62 -1.23 -21.72 1.64
N HIS A 63 -0.97 -22.67 0.73
CA HIS A 63 0.16 -23.59 0.85
C HIS A 63 1.51 -22.88 0.75
N ILE A 64 1.66 -21.96 -0.19
CA ILE A 64 2.91 -21.22 -0.40
C ILE A 64 3.17 -20.27 0.77
N ILE A 65 2.16 -19.55 1.23
CA ILE A 65 2.26 -18.58 2.32
C ILE A 65 2.72 -19.23 3.62
N LYS A 66 2.31 -20.48 3.89
CA LYS A 66 2.76 -21.21 5.07
C LYS A 66 4.27 -21.20 5.28
N LYS A 67 5.04 -21.16 4.20
CA LYS A 67 6.52 -21.08 4.22
C LYS A 67 7.02 -19.76 4.79
N TYR A 68 6.22 -18.70 4.73
CA TYR A 68 6.61 -17.32 5.08
C TYR A 68 5.96 -16.81 6.38
N TYR A 69 5.13 -17.61 7.05
CA TYR A 69 4.40 -17.21 8.26
C TYR A 69 5.29 -16.69 9.39
N THR A 70 6.48 -17.26 9.55
CA THR A 70 7.41 -16.87 10.61
C THR A 70 8.11 -15.51 10.34
N GLN A 71 8.05 -15.03 9.10
CA GLN A 71 8.73 -13.80 8.68
C GLN A 71 7.78 -12.59 8.61
N ALA A 72 6.48 -12.83 8.71
CA ALA A 72 5.46 -11.80 8.56
C ALA A 72 4.90 -11.37 9.91
N ALA A 73 4.80 -10.07 10.11
CA ALA A 73 4.08 -9.48 11.24
C ALA A 73 2.57 -9.71 11.13
N ASN A 74 2.01 -9.71 9.91
CA ASN A 74 0.61 -9.91 9.63
C ASN A 74 0.40 -11.03 8.59
N GLN A 75 -0.29 -12.10 9.01
CA GLN A 75 -0.58 -13.24 8.15
C GLN A 75 -1.68 -12.95 7.13
N GLU A 76 -2.63 -12.09 7.46
CA GLU A 76 -3.74 -11.70 6.58
C GLU A 76 -3.22 -10.92 5.36
N ASP A 77 -2.25 -10.04 5.57
CA ASP A 77 -1.61 -9.29 4.48
C ASP A 77 -0.91 -10.23 3.51
N LEU A 78 -0.24 -11.28 4.00
CA LEU A 78 0.39 -12.28 3.14
C LEU A 78 -0.63 -13.01 2.26
N ILE A 79 -1.81 -13.34 2.80
CA ILE A 79 -2.88 -13.97 2.03
C ILE A 79 -3.35 -13.04 0.91
N SER A 80 -3.54 -11.78 1.23
CA SER A 80 -3.95 -10.75 0.26
C SER A 80 -2.90 -10.58 -0.84
N ILE A 81 -1.63 -10.45 -0.47
CA ILE A 81 -0.49 -10.31 -1.40
C ILE A 81 -0.34 -11.57 -2.26
N GLY A 82 -0.41 -12.75 -1.66
CA GLY A 82 -0.36 -14.01 -2.39
C GLY A 82 -1.52 -14.16 -3.39
N THR A 83 -2.71 -13.69 -3.02
CA THR A 83 -3.87 -13.66 -3.91
C THR A 83 -3.67 -12.71 -5.08
N ILE A 84 -3.08 -11.53 -4.86
CA ILE A 84 -2.68 -10.62 -5.93
C ILE A 84 -1.68 -11.29 -6.88
N GLY A 85 -0.69 -12.02 -6.34
CA GLY A 85 0.26 -12.81 -7.12
C GLY A 85 -0.41 -13.87 -7.99
N LEU A 86 -1.42 -14.58 -7.46
CA LEU A 86 -2.22 -15.54 -8.20
C LEU A 86 -3.03 -14.88 -9.32
N ILE A 87 -3.68 -13.74 -9.05
CA ILE A 87 -4.43 -12.98 -10.04
C ILE A 87 -3.52 -12.53 -11.19
N LYS A 88 -2.34 -11.99 -10.86
CA LYS A 88 -1.33 -11.62 -11.86
C LYS A 88 -0.92 -12.84 -12.70
N ALA A 89 -0.71 -14.00 -12.06
CA ALA A 89 -0.36 -15.22 -12.75
C ALA A 89 -1.45 -15.66 -13.75
N VAL A 90 -2.71 -15.70 -13.34
CA VAL A 90 -3.83 -16.07 -14.23
C VAL A 90 -3.93 -15.10 -15.42
N ASN A 91 -3.73 -13.81 -15.19
CA ASN A 91 -3.81 -12.79 -16.25
C ASN A 91 -2.68 -12.86 -17.27
N THR A 92 -1.49 -13.34 -16.86
CA THR A 92 -0.29 -13.35 -17.70
C THR A 92 0.10 -14.75 -18.18
N PHE A 93 -0.66 -15.77 -17.78
CA PHE A 93 -0.37 -17.16 -18.15
C PHE A 93 -0.55 -17.39 -19.65
N GLN A 94 0.43 -18.07 -20.24
CA GLN A 94 0.44 -18.47 -21.65
C GLN A 94 0.41 -20.01 -21.77
N PRO A 95 -0.72 -20.60 -22.19
CA PRO A 95 -0.86 -22.06 -22.31
C PRO A 95 0.14 -22.72 -23.25
N ASP A 96 0.59 -21.96 -24.28
CA ASP A 96 1.48 -22.46 -25.34
C ASP A 96 2.86 -22.88 -24.83
N LYS A 97 3.29 -22.38 -23.68
CA LYS A 97 4.62 -22.68 -23.10
C LYS A 97 4.74 -24.06 -22.45
N LYS A 98 3.72 -24.91 -22.54
CA LYS A 98 3.71 -26.30 -21.99
C LYS A 98 4.05 -26.40 -20.49
N ILE A 99 3.86 -25.34 -19.72
CA ILE A 99 4.07 -25.26 -18.27
C ILE A 99 2.70 -25.37 -17.60
N ARG A 100 2.61 -25.99 -16.43
CA ARG A 100 1.36 -26.05 -15.65
C ARG A 100 1.08 -24.67 -15.03
N LEU A 101 -0.20 -24.29 -14.98
CA LEU A 101 -0.65 -23.07 -14.32
C LEU A 101 -0.15 -22.99 -12.87
N ALA A 102 -0.28 -24.08 -12.10
CA ALA A 102 0.18 -24.14 -10.71
C ALA A 102 1.67 -23.84 -10.55
N THR A 103 2.54 -24.32 -11.47
CA THR A 103 3.99 -24.05 -11.43
C THR A 103 4.30 -22.57 -11.71
N TYR A 104 3.61 -21.98 -12.69
CA TYR A 104 3.76 -20.57 -13.01
C TYR A 104 3.21 -19.68 -11.89
N ALA A 105 2.01 -19.99 -11.40
CA ALA A 105 1.37 -19.27 -10.32
C ALA A 105 2.20 -19.30 -9.03
N SER A 106 2.80 -20.46 -8.68
CA SER A 106 3.69 -20.55 -7.51
C SER A 106 4.83 -19.53 -7.57
N ARG A 107 5.46 -19.37 -8.74
CA ARG A 107 6.55 -18.40 -8.93
C ARG A 107 6.05 -16.97 -8.83
N CYS A 108 4.89 -16.66 -9.41
CA CYS A 108 4.30 -15.32 -9.32
C CYS A 108 3.94 -14.97 -7.88
N ILE A 109 3.34 -15.90 -7.13
CA ILE A 109 2.98 -15.71 -5.71
C ILE A 109 4.24 -15.50 -4.87
N GLU A 110 5.26 -16.35 -5.01
CA GLU A 110 6.54 -16.20 -4.30
C GLU A 110 7.20 -14.84 -4.60
N ASN A 111 7.23 -14.44 -5.86
CA ASN A 111 7.82 -13.16 -6.25
C ASN A 111 7.08 -11.98 -5.63
N GLU A 112 5.75 -11.99 -5.58
CA GLU A 112 4.94 -10.92 -4.98
C GLU A 112 5.21 -10.80 -3.47
N ILE A 113 5.27 -11.94 -2.77
CA ILE A 113 5.61 -11.99 -1.34
C ILE A 113 7.03 -11.44 -1.09
N LEU A 114 8.01 -11.86 -1.89
CA LEU A 114 9.39 -11.39 -1.76
C LEU A 114 9.53 -9.89 -2.07
N MET A 115 8.77 -9.38 -3.03
CA MET A 115 8.73 -7.94 -3.32
C MET A 115 8.13 -7.15 -2.15
N HIS A 116 7.07 -7.66 -1.53
CA HIS A 116 6.50 -7.06 -0.32
C HIS A 116 7.53 -6.99 0.81
N PHE A 117 8.24 -8.07 1.11
CA PHE A 117 9.29 -8.06 2.14
C PHE A 117 10.42 -7.08 1.83
N ARG A 118 10.80 -6.94 0.54
CA ARG A 118 11.81 -5.94 0.15
C ARG A 118 11.33 -4.51 0.35
N ALA A 119 10.06 -4.23 0.04
CA ALA A 119 9.45 -2.94 0.30
C ALA A 119 9.38 -2.65 1.80
N GLN A 120 8.92 -3.61 2.59
CA GLN A 120 8.81 -3.50 4.03
C GLN A 120 10.17 -3.26 4.72
N ARG A 121 11.25 -3.85 4.21
CA ARG A 121 12.62 -3.58 4.73
C ARG A 121 13.03 -2.12 4.59
N LYS A 122 12.55 -1.41 3.59
CA LYS A 122 12.84 0.02 3.44
C LYS A 122 12.16 0.87 4.51
N LEU A 123 11.04 0.40 5.02
CA LEU A 123 10.23 1.06 6.05
C LEU A 123 10.66 0.68 7.48
N GLN A 124 11.60 -0.24 7.67
CA GLN A 124 12.03 -0.70 9.00
C GLN A 124 12.66 0.39 9.89
N GLY A 125 13.09 1.50 9.30
CA GLY A 125 13.62 2.66 10.03
C GLY A 125 12.57 3.72 10.35
N GLU A 126 11.32 3.55 9.91
CA GLU A 126 10.25 4.48 10.19
C GLU A 126 9.70 4.26 11.61
N VAL A 127 9.60 5.32 12.37
CA VAL A 127 9.02 5.34 13.72
C VAL A 127 7.75 6.16 13.67
N SER A 128 6.70 5.69 14.33
CA SER A 128 5.43 6.43 14.41
C SER A 128 5.60 7.70 15.22
N LEU A 129 5.16 8.84 14.70
CA LEU A 129 5.12 10.10 15.45
C LEU A 129 4.22 10.02 16.69
N SER A 130 3.25 9.12 16.68
CA SER A 130 2.35 8.85 17.82
C SER A 130 2.91 7.76 18.76
N GLU A 131 4.17 7.38 18.62
CA GLU A 131 4.81 6.46 19.56
C GLU A 131 5.20 7.21 20.82
N ALA A 132 4.82 6.65 21.98
CA ALA A 132 5.19 7.22 23.26
C ALA A 132 6.67 6.96 23.54
N ILE A 133 7.44 8.01 23.73
CA ILE A 133 8.88 7.94 24.09
C ILE A 133 9.01 7.60 25.57
N GLU A 134 8.22 8.28 26.40
CA GLU A 134 8.26 8.14 27.84
C GLU A 134 6.84 8.31 28.43
N THR A 135 6.55 7.59 29.49
CA THR A 135 5.30 7.74 30.25
C THR A 135 5.64 8.03 31.71
N ASP A 136 5.13 9.13 32.23
CA ASP A 136 5.35 9.50 33.62
C ASP A 136 4.57 8.58 34.58
N LYS A 137 4.87 8.68 35.90
CA LYS A 137 4.18 7.90 36.93
C LYS A 137 2.69 8.25 37.09
N ALA A 138 2.26 9.37 36.52
CA ALA A 138 0.87 9.84 36.53
C ALA A 138 0.09 9.37 35.29
N GLY A 139 0.75 8.68 34.34
CA GLY A 139 0.12 8.14 33.14
C GLY A 139 0.12 9.09 31.96
N ASN A 140 0.80 10.25 32.03
CA ASN A 140 0.95 11.14 30.89
C ASN A 140 2.06 10.62 29.98
N ALA A 141 1.76 10.43 28.70
CA ALA A 141 2.71 9.97 27.70
C ALA A 141 3.28 11.16 26.91
N LEU A 142 4.61 11.18 26.76
CA LEU A 142 5.32 12.09 25.85
C LEU A 142 5.47 11.38 24.49
N TYR A 143 4.92 11.96 23.47
CA TYR A 143 4.95 11.40 22.11
C TYR A 143 6.12 11.98 21.30
N LEU A 144 6.58 11.23 20.30
CA LEU A 144 7.66 11.69 19.41
C LEU A 144 7.28 13.00 18.69
N GLN A 145 6.03 13.18 18.31
CA GLN A 145 5.52 14.43 17.73
C GLN A 145 5.67 15.66 18.63
N ASP A 146 5.65 15.48 19.94
CA ASP A 146 5.76 16.59 20.91
C ASP A 146 7.21 17.07 21.06
N VAL A 147 8.17 16.21 20.71
CA VAL A 147 9.61 16.49 20.78
C VAL A 147 10.14 17.01 19.45
N VAL A 148 9.59 16.55 18.33
CA VAL A 148 9.95 17.03 17.01
C VAL A 148 9.29 18.38 16.76
N GLY A 149 9.92 19.45 17.28
CA GLY A 149 9.50 20.83 17.00
C GLY A 149 9.85 21.24 15.58
N ALA A 150 9.01 22.03 14.97
CA ALA A 150 9.38 22.83 13.81
C ALA A 150 9.72 24.24 14.30
N ASP A 151 10.78 24.85 13.74
CA ASP A 151 11.08 26.25 14.01
C ASP A 151 9.89 27.11 13.55
N ASP A 152 9.49 28.06 14.41
CA ASP A 152 8.44 29.01 14.05
C ASP A 152 9.03 30.06 13.10
N THR A 153 8.81 29.87 11.81
CA THR A 153 9.26 30.78 10.75
C THR A 153 8.22 31.85 10.41
N MET A 154 7.13 31.98 11.18
CA MET A 154 6.03 32.90 10.86
C MET A 154 6.48 34.34 10.77
N GLN A 155 7.35 34.78 11.67
CA GLN A 155 7.89 36.17 11.66
C GLN A 155 8.76 36.37 10.43
N GLU A 156 9.71 35.47 10.15
CA GLU A 156 10.62 35.57 8.99
C GLU A 156 9.83 35.53 7.67
N ASP A 157 8.82 34.68 7.57
CA ASP A 157 7.94 34.61 6.41
C ASP A 157 7.14 35.91 6.22
N LEU A 158 6.67 36.53 7.30
CA LEU A 158 5.97 37.80 7.24
C LEU A 158 6.90 38.93 6.80
N GLU A 159 8.08 39.04 7.44
CA GLU A 159 9.11 40.02 7.08
C GLU A 159 9.51 39.86 5.61
N GLY A 160 9.78 38.64 5.16
CA GLY A 160 10.12 38.34 3.76
C GLY A 160 9.01 38.76 2.76
N ARG A 161 7.74 38.58 3.13
CA ARG A 161 6.61 39.05 2.30
C ARG A 161 6.51 40.58 2.23
N GLU A 162 6.71 41.24 3.36
CA GLU A 162 6.70 42.71 3.39
C GLU A 162 7.90 43.30 2.60
N ASP A 163 9.08 42.72 2.73
CA ASP A 163 10.26 43.10 1.94
C ASP A 163 10.02 42.89 0.44
N GLN A 164 9.43 41.79 0.04
CA GLN A 164 9.07 41.55 -1.36
C GLN A 164 8.06 42.58 -1.89
N ARG A 165 7.08 42.99 -1.08
CA ARG A 165 6.12 44.03 -1.44
C ARG A 165 6.81 45.38 -1.60
N LEU A 166 7.72 45.71 -0.66
CA LEU A 166 8.51 46.93 -0.69
C LEU A 166 9.39 46.98 -1.93
N ILE A 167 10.14 45.91 -2.22
CA ILE A 167 11.00 45.80 -3.41
C ILE A 167 10.20 46.02 -4.69
N ARG A 168 9.05 45.36 -4.83
CA ARG A 168 8.19 45.54 -6.03
C ARG A 168 7.72 46.99 -6.20
N ARG A 169 7.39 47.68 -5.11
CA ARG A 169 7.01 49.08 -5.12
C ARG A 169 8.19 49.95 -5.55
N LEU A 170 9.34 49.80 -4.89
CA LEU A 170 10.54 50.58 -5.18
C LEU A 170 11.06 50.40 -6.61
N VAL A 171 10.98 49.18 -7.15
CA VAL A 171 11.32 48.89 -8.55
C VAL A 171 10.44 49.71 -9.51
N GLY A 172 9.15 49.89 -9.16
CA GLY A 172 8.25 50.70 -9.99
C GLY A 172 8.39 52.22 -9.81
N GLU A 173 8.85 52.70 -8.62
CA GLU A 173 8.93 54.11 -8.30
C GLU A 173 10.31 54.74 -8.57
N CYS A 174 11.38 53.97 -8.38
CA CYS A 174 12.76 54.49 -8.40
C CYS A 174 13.53 54.18 -9.69
N LEU A 175 13.10 53.22 -10.49
CA LEU A 175 13.80 52.77 -11.69
C LEU A 175 13.09 53.23 -12.96
N THR A 176 13.86 53.43 -14.02
CA THR A 176 13.27 53.63 -15.36
C THR A 176 12.61 52.37 -15.85
N ASP A 177 11.64 52.46 -16.76
CA ASP A 177 10.88 51.32 -17.29
C ASP A 177 11.78 50.17 -17.78
N ARG A 178 12.90 50.53 -18.41
CA ARG A 178 13.87 49.56 -18.93
C ARG A 178 14.63 48.83 -17.81
N GLU A 179 15.07 49.57 -16.80
CA GLU A 179 15.76 49.00 -15.64
C GLU A 179 14.82 48.12 -14.82
N ALA A 180 13.59 48.57 -14.63
CA ALA A 180 12.55 47.83 -13.93
C ALA A 180 12.24 46.48 -14.64
N ASP A 181 12.14 46.47 -15.97
CA ASP A 181 11.90 45.26 -16.75
C ASP A 181 13.06 44.25 -16.59
N VAL A 182 14.31 44.74 -16.66
CA VAL A 182 15.51 43.91 -16.45
C VAL A 182 15.48 43.25 -15.05
N ILE A 183 15.21 44.04 -13.99
CA ILE A 183 15.17 43.55 -12.61
C ILE A 183 14.01 42.55 -12.44
N ARG A 184 12.80 42.85 -12.94
CA ARG A 184 11.65 41.93 -12.86
C ARG A 184 11.95 40.61 -13.49
N ARG A 185 12.51 40.56 -14.68
CA ARG A 185 12.88 39.30 -15.38
C ARG A 185 14.01 38.58 -14.67
N ARG A 186 15.04 39.30 -14.24
CA ARG A 186 16.20 38.74 -13.57
C ARG A 186 15.84 38.00 -12.28
N TYR A 187 14.95 38.59 -11.47
CA TYR A 187 14.58 38.06 -10.16
C TYR A 187 13.19 37.41 -10.13
N GLY A 188 12.47 37.37 -11.22
CA GLY A 188 11.15 36.76 -11.30
C GLY A 188 10.08 37.47 -10.46
N LEU A 189 10.15 38.78 -10.34
CA LEU A 189 9.26 39.57 -9.46
C LEU A 189 7.80 39.57 -9.93
N ASP A 190 7.54 39.29 -11.19
CA ASP A 190 6.20 39.24 -11.80
C ASP A 190 5.61 37.80 -11.81
N GLY A 191 6.16 36.88 -11.00
CA GLY A 191 5.69 35.51 -10.91
C GLY A 191 6.22 34.57 -11.98
N HIS A 192 7.10 35.03 -12.84
CA HIS A 192 7.83 34.20 -13.79
C HIS A 192 9.11 33.64 -13.17
N PRO A 193 9.63 32.49 -13.64
CA PRO A 193 10.91 31.97 -13.17
C PRO A 193 12.05 32.98 -13.48
N PRO A 194 13.02 33.14 -12.55
CA PRO A 194 14.13 34.07 -12.73
C PRO A 194 14.96 33.68 -13.96
N GLN A 195 15.35 34.70 -14.74
CA GLN A 195 16.13 34.56 -15.97
C GLN A 195 17.63 34.80 -15.73
N THR A 196 18.45 34.13 -16.53
CA THR A 196 19.90 34.38 -16.49
C THR A 196 20.26 35.70 -17.16
N GLN A 197 21.43 36.27 -16.84
CA GLN A 197 21.91 37.53 -17.41
C GLN A 197 21.98 37.52 -18.95
N ARG A 198 22.07 36.35 -19.59
CA ARG A 198 22.07 36.18 -21.05
C ARG A 198 20.68 36.15 -21.67
N GLN A 199 19.66 35.90 -20.86
CA GLN A 199 18.28 35.79 -21.31
C GLN A 199 17.48 37.08 -21.12
N VAL A 200 17.95 37.95 -20.23
CA VAL A 200 17.42 39.31 -20.00
C VAL A 200 18.02 40.27 -21.01
#